data_ee9a0d6de8685801b7cc96ad04def4b1
#
_entry.id   ee9a0d6de8685801b7cc96ad04def4b1
#
_cell.length_a   1.000
_cell.length_b   1.000
_cell.length_c   1.000
_cell.angle_alpha   90.00
_cell.angle_beta   90.00
_cell.angle_gamma   90.00
#
_symmetry.space_group_name_H-M   'P 1'
#
loop_
_entity.id
_entity.type
_entity.pdbx_description
1 polymer ?
#
loop_
_entity_poly.entity_id
_entity_poly.type
_entity_poly.pdbx_seq_one_letter_code
_entity_poly.pdbx_strand_id
1 'polypeptide(L)'
;AINPQFRRNDGTSPVTLLKAIRNKQEIAGIHTAVQRYGVALVKFLKLLEYAVPTGRETEISIDKKLHAFRAAQPLYMGESFDTIAGYKEHGAIVHYEATPETDVTLKAEGFLLLDSGAQYLDGTTDITRTIALGNLTEEEKTDYTLILKGHIALATAVFPEGTRGAQLDVLARLPIWKQHMNYLHGTGHGVGHFLNVHEGPQSIRMNENPIPLQPGMVTSNEPGVYKAGSHGIRTENLLLTVPAGEGMFG
;
A
#
# COMPACT_ATOMS: atom_id res chain seq x y z
N ALA A 1 20.31 0.13 34.87
CA ALA A 1 21.56 -0.59 34.56
C ALA A 1 21.25 -2.08 34.43
N ILE A 2 21.70 -2.72 33.34
CA ILE A 2 21.53 -4.17 33.09
C ILE A 2 22.49 -4.91 34.03
N ASN A 3 21.99 -5.94 34.71
CA ASN A 3 22.82 -6.78 35.57
C ASN A 3 24.00 -7.35 34.76
N PRO A 4 25.27 -7.18 35.20
CA PRO A 4 26.47 -7.60 34.47
C PRO A 4 26.59 -9.14 34.26
N GLN A 5 25.73 -9.91 34.91
CA GLN A 5 25.63 -11.36 34.69
C GLN A 5 24.84 -11.73 33.41
N PHE A 6 24.10 -10.80 32.81
CA PHE A 6 23.41 -11.06 31.57
C PHE A 6 24.31 -10.74 30.36
N ARG A 7 24.43 -11.71 29.48
CA ARG A 7 25.12 -11.54 28.20
C ARG A 7 24.22 -10.75 27.27
N ARG A 8 24.61 -9.53 26.93
CA ARG A 8 23.91 -8.72 25.93
C ARG A 8 24.21 -9.31 24.55
N ASN A 9 23.16 -9.61 23.78
CA ASN A 9 23.24 -9.99 22.38
C ASN A 9 22.58 -8.88 21.54
N ASP A 10 23.36 -8.12 20.81
CA ASP A 10 22.88 -7.06 19.93
C ASP A 10 22.53 -7.66 18.57
N GLY A 11 21.30 -8.12 18.41
CA GLY A 11 20.79 -8.72 17.18
C GLY A 11 19.32 -8.39 16.95
N THR A 12 18.78 -8.81 15.82
CA THR A 12 17.35 -8.70 15.54
C THR A 12 16.55 -9.47 16.57
N SER A 13 15.52 -8.82 17.13
CA SER A 13 14.64 -9.47 18.10
C SER A 13 14.01 -10.74 17.50
N PRO A 14 14.06 -11.91 18.18
CA PRO A 14 13.37 -13.10 17.70
C PRO A 14 11.85 -12.89 17.55
N VAL A 15 11.26 -11.99 18.30
CA VAL A 15 9.84 -11.62 18.19
C VAL A 15 9.52 -11.06 16.80
N THR A 16 10.43 -10.28 16.21
CA THR A 16 10.24 -9.70 14.87
C THR A 16 10.07 -10.80 13.81
N LEU A 17 10.89 -11.84 13.86
CA LEU A 17 10.80 -12.98 12.93
C LEU A 17 9.54 -13.83 13.20
N LEU A 18 9.23 -14.09 14.47
CA LEU A 18 8.06 -14.89 14.87
C LEU A 18 6.75 -14.22 14.46
N LYS A 19 6.65 -12.88 14.54
CA LYS A 19 5.48 -12.11 14.13
C LYS A 19 5.29 -12.05 12.62
N ALA A 20 6.37 -12.15 11.84
CA ALA A 20 6.32 -11.98 10.40
C ALA A 20 5.48 -13.06 9.70
N ILE A 21 5.51 -14.30 10.21
CA ILE A 21 4.75 -15.44 9.69
C ILE A 21 3.42 -15.49 10.44
N ARG A 22 2.34 -15.11 9.78
CA ARG A 22 1.00 -15.06 10.34
C ARG A 22 0.42 -16.46 10.49
N ASN A 23 -0.19 -16.72 11.63
CA ASN A 23 -0.96 -17.93 11.84
C ASN A 23 -2.33 -17.86 11.14
N LYS A 24 -3.06 -18.98 11.10
CA LYS A 24 -4.37 -19.07 10.42
C LYS A 24 -5.39 -18.05 10.93
N GLN A 25 -5.37 -17.76 12.25
CA GLN A 25 -6.31 -16.83 12.87
C GLN A 25 -6.00 -15.38 12.46
N GLU A 26 -4.73 -15.00 12.46
CA GLU A 26 -4.28 -13.69 12.02
C GLU A 26 -4.59 -13.48 10.52
N ILE A 27 -4.34 -14.48 9.68
CA ILE A 27 -4.67 -14.44 8.25
C ILE A 27 -6.18 -14.23 8.04
N ALA A 28 -7.02 -14.98 8.76
CA ALA A 28 -8.48 -14.82 8.68
C ALA A 28 -8.92 -13.41 9.12
N GLY A 29 -8.29 -12.88 10.17
CA GLY A 29 -8.53 -11.52 10.65
C GLY A 29 -8.16 -10.47 9.62
N ILE A 30 -6.97 -10.55 9.02
CA ILE A 30 -6.51 -9.64 7.97
C ILE A 30 -7.47 -9.66 6.77
N HIS A 31 -7.89 -10.84 6.30
CA HIS A 31 -8.88 -10.95 5.23
C HIS A 31 -10.18 -10.21 5.56
N THR A 32 -10.68 -10.38 6.78
CA THR A 32 -11.91 -9.72 7.23
C THR A 32 -11.73 -8.21 7.35
N ALA A 33 -10.59 -7.75 7.88
CA ALA A 33 -10.25 -6.33 7.99
C ALA A 33 -10.18 -5.66 6.61
N VAL A 34 -9.50 -6.30 5.64
CA VAL A 34 -9.41 -5.80 4.26
C VAL A 34 -10.78 -5.77 3.58
N GLN A 35 -11.66 -6.75 3.82
CA GLN A 35 -13.03 -6.73 3.30
C GLN A 35 -13.85 -5.56 3.87
N ARG A 36 -13.78 -5.30 5.18
CA ARG A 36 -14.45 -4.15 5.82
C ARG A 36 -13.95 -2.83 5.23
N TYR A 37 -12.63 -2.70 5.10
CA TYR A 37 -12.06 -1.53 4.47
C TYR A 37 -12.52 -1.38 3.02
N GLY A 38 -12.56 -2.49 2.26
CA GLY A 38 -13.10 -2.51 0.89
C GLY A 38 -14.53 -2.00 0.80
N VAL A 39 -15.40 -2.35 1.74
CA VAL A 39 -16.77 -1.82 1.83
C VAL A 39 -16.77 -0.30 2.05
N ALA A 40 -15.92 0.21 2.95
CA ALA A 40 -15.77 1.64 3.18
C ALA A 40 -15.29 2.37 1.92
N LEU A 41 -14.27 1.82 1.26
CA LEU A 41 -13.70 2.39 0.04
C LEU A 41 -14.71 2.41 -1.13
N VAL A 42 -15.47 1.33 -1.34
CA VAL A 42 -16.50 1.30 -2.41
C VAL A 42 -17.59 2.34 -2.17
N LYS A 43 -18.04 2.51 -0.91
CA LYS A 43 -19.00 3.58 -0.56
C LYS A 43 -18.40 4.97 -0.83
N PHE A 44 -17.14 5.15 -0.52
CA PHE A 44 -16.42 6.40 -0.78
C PHE A 44 -16.26 6.66 -2.29
N LEU A 45 -15.85 5.67 -3.08
CA LEU A 45 -15.76 5.80 -4.54
C LEU A 45 -17.11 6.20 -5.15
N LYS A 46 -18.19 5.59 -4.67
CA LYS A 46 -19.54 5.96 -5.09
C LYS A 46 -19.91 7.40 -4.71
N LEU A 47 -19.50 7.85 -3.53
CA LEU A 47 -19.70 9.25 -3.12
C LEU A 47 -18.97 10.21 -4.06
N LEU A 48 -17.71 9.93 -4.44
CA LEU A 48 -16.93 10.80 -5.32
C LEU A 48 -17.63 11.06 -6.66
N GLU A 49 -18.30 10.05 -7.25
CA GLU A 49 -19.03 10.20 -8.53
C GLU A 49 -20.06 11.34 -8.50
N TYR A 50 -20.71 11.55 -7.36
CA TYR A 50 -21.72 12.60 -7.20
C TYR A 50 -21.17 13.89 -6.59
N ALA A 51 -20.21 13.77 -5.70
CA ALA A 51 -19.72 14.89 -4.92
C ALA A 51 -18.73 15.77 -5.70
N VAL A 52 -17.80 15.16 -6.45
CA VAL A 52 -16.77 15.89 -7.20
C VAL A 52 -17.38 16.86 -8.24
N PRO A 53 -18.39 16.46 -9.04
CA PRO A 53 -19.02 17.38 -9.99
C PRO A 53 -19.68 18.61 -9.36
N THR A 54 -19.94 18.60 -8.05
CA THR A 54 -20.51 19.78 -7.36
C THR A 54 -19.49 20.91 -7.16
N GLY A 55 -18.20 20.64 -7.30
CA GLY A 55 -17.10 21.58 -7.04
C GLY A 55 -16.96 22.02 -5.59
N ARG A 56 -17.49 21.23 -4.63
CA ARG A 56 -17.46 21.56 -3.19
C ARG A 56 -16.47 20.71 -2.41
N GLU A 57 -15.97 19.63 -3.01
CA GLU A 57 -15.04 18.74 -2.34
C GLU A 57 -13.60 19.21 -2.49
N THR A 58 -12.84 19.07 -1.41
CA THR A 58 -11.40 19.34 -1.35
C THR A 58 -10.69 18.08 -0.88
N GLU A 59 -9.35 18.05 -0.96
CA GLU A 59 -8.52 16.95 -0.46
C GLU A 59 -8.83 16.65 1.01
N ILE A 60 -8.88 17.69 1.86
CA ILE A 60 -9.23 17.54 3.29
C ILE A 60 -10.69 17.08 3.47
N SER A 61 -11.63 17.59 2.66
CA SER A 61 -13.04 17.24 2.83
C SER A 61 -13.31 15.77 2.50
N ILE A 62 -12.64 15.23 1.47
CA ILE A 62 -12.80 13.83 1.09
C ILE A 62 -12.10 12.87 2.05
N ASP A 63 -10.96 13.25 2.61
CA ASP A 63 -10.30 12.48 3.67
C ASP A 63 -11.25 12.29 4.87
N LYS A 64 -11.84 13.37 5.37
CA LYS A 64 -12.82 13.30 6.48
C LYS A 64 -14.00 12.37 6.15
N LYS A 65 -14.47 12.34 4.90
CA LYS A 65 -15.56 11.46 4.46
C LYS A 65 -15.13 10.00 4.40
N LEU A 66 -13.92 9.73 3.90
CA LEU A 66 -13.36 8.39 3.88
C LEU A 66 -13.14 7.86 5.31
N HIS A 67 -12.60 8.70 6.21
CA HIS A 67 -12.49 8.40 7.63
C HIS A 67 -13.85 7.97 8.23
N ALA A 68 -14.91 8.74 7.96
CA ALA A 68 -16.24 8.40 8.47
C ALA A 68 -16.75 7.03 7.96
N PHE A 69 -16.48 6.65 6.71
CA PHE A 69 -16.83 5.33 6.20
C PHE A 69 -16.01 4.21 6.83
N ARG A 70 -14.72 4.42 7.12
CA ARG A 70 -13.86 3.46 7.82
C ARG A 70 -14.30 3.30 9.27
N ALA A 71 -14.53 4.41 9.97
CA ALA A 71 -14.94 4.41 11.37
C ALA A 71 -16.31 3.78 11.61
N ALA A 72 -17.18 3.77 10.59
CA ALA A 72 -18.48 3.10 10.66
C ALA A 72 -18.39 1.57 10.52
N GLN A 73 -17.23 1.01 10.21
CA GLN A 73 -17.07 -0.44 10.12
C GLN A 73 -16.85 -1.07 11.50
N PRO A 74 -17.33 -2.30 11.72
CA PRO A 74 -17.08 -3.02 12.98
C PRO A 74 -15.59 -3.15 13.29
N LEU A 75 -15.24 -3.13 14.57
CA LEU A 75 -13.89 -3.33 15.11
C LEU A 75 -12.88 -2.23 14.71
N TYR A 76 -13.34 -1.10 14.20
CA TYR A 76 -12.47 0.04 13.90
C TYR A 76 -11.88 0.62 15.21
N MET A 77 -10.56 0.86 15.20
CA MET A 77 -9.80 1.36 16.34
C MET A 77 -9.01 2.64 16.03
N GLY A 78 -8.94 3.04 14.77
CA GLY A 78 -8.21 4.22 14.34
C GLY A 78 -7.64 4.05 12.93
N GLU A 79 -6.92 5.08 12.47
CA GLU A 79 -6.17 5.02 11.22
C GLU A 79 -4.88 4.20 11.42
N SER A 80 -4.44 3.49 10.39
CA SER A 80 -3.12 2.84 10.41
C SER A 80 -1.99 3.81 10.09
N PHE A 81 -2.31 4.89 9.37
CA PHE A 81 -1.46 6.05 9.07
C PHE A 81 -2.34 7.22 8.58
N ASP A 82 -1.78 8.42 8.53
CA ASP A 82 -2.48 9.61 8.03
C ASP A 82 -2.76 9.48 6.54
N THR A 83 -4.01 9.73 6.12
CA THR A 83 -4.44 9.56 4.73
C THR A 83 -3.66 10.48 3.80
N ILE A 84 -3.14 9.92 2.71
CA ILE A 84 -2.59 10.67 1.58
C ILE A 84 -3.70 10.84 0.55
N ALA A 85 -4.16 12.07 0.34
CA ALA A 85 -5.19 12.40 -0.65
C ALA A 85 -4.65 13.50 -1.57
N GLY A 86 -3.89 13.12 -2.60
CA GLY A 86 -3.22 14.06 -3.50
C GLY A 86 -3.93 14.17 -4.85
N TYR A 87 -4.52 15.34 -5.13
CA TYR A 87 -5.16 15.64 -6.41
C TYR A 87 -4.15 16.20 -7.41
N LYS A 88 -4.12 15.65 -8.63
CA LYS A 88 -3.24 16.04 -9.75
C LYS A 88 -1.77 16.11 -9.29
N GLU A 89 -1.14 17.30 -9.37
CA GLU A 89 0.27 17.52 -9.00
C GLU A 89 0.61 17.16 -7.55
N HIS A 90 -0.33 17.27 -6.62
CA HIS A 90 -0.14 16.85 -5.23
C HIS A 90 0.08 15.34 -5.10
N GLY A 91 -0.53 14.55 -5.98
CA GLY A 91 -0.29 13.10 -6.06
C GLY A 91 1.15 12.74 -6.42
N ALA A 92 1.94 13.67 -6.98
CA ALA A 92 3.35 13.47 -7.26
C ALA A 92 4.25 13.57 -6.03
N ILE A 93 3.72 14.00 -4.89
CA ILE A 93 4.42 14.04 -3.59
C ILE A 93 4.08 12.74 -2.86
N VAL A 94 5.06 11.84 -2.73
CA VAL A 94 4.85 10.44 -2.27
C VAL A 94 4.13 10.35 -0.93
N HIS A 95 4.49 11.23 0.02
CA HIS A 95 3.88 11.34 1.35
C HIS A 95 3.21 12.72 1.48
N TYR A 96 2.29 13.03 0.57
CA TYR A 96 1.55 14.28 0.61
C TYR A 96 0.59 14.31 1.80
N GLU A 97 0.57 15.43 2.48
CA GLU A 97 -0.41 15.75 3.53
C GLU A 97 -1.07 17.09 3.19
N ALA A 98 -2.37 17.08 3.00
CA ALA A 98 -3.13 18.30 2.75
C ALA A 98 -3.24 19.13 4.02
N THR A 99 -2.81 20.39 3.95
CA THR A 99 -2.99 21.39 5.02
C THR A 99 -4.01 22.43 4.60
N PRO A 100 -4.55 23.24 5.53
CA PRO A 100 -5.46 24.32 5.15
C PRO A 100 -4.90 25.28 4.08
N GLU A 101 -3.56 25.42 4.02
CA GLU A 101 -2.87 26.29 3.08
C GLU A 101 -2.68 25.64 1.70
N THR A 102 -2.58 24.31 1.65
CA THR A 102 -2.35 23.56 0.41
C THR A 102 -3.60 22.90 -0.15
N ASP A 103 -4.69 22.84 0.63
CA ASP A 103 -5.95 22.19 0.27
C ASP A 103 -6.54 22.75 -1.02
N VAL A 104 -6.84 21.89 -1.97
CA VAL A 104 -7.38 22.28 -3.27
C VAL A 104 -8.74 21.64 -3.54
N THR A 105 -9.57 22.36 -4.29
CA THR A 105 -10.87 21.85 -4.72
C THR A 105 -10.72 20.83 -5.84
N LEU A 106 -11.35 19.67 -5.66
CA LEU A 106 -11.41 18.61 -6.67
C LEU A 106 -12.31 18.99 -7.83
N LYS A 107 -11.87 18.68 -9.03
CA LYS A 107 -12.63 18.88 -10.27
C LYS A 107 -12.84 17.56 -10.99
N ALA A 108 -13.83 17.49 -11.88
CA ALA A 108 -14.11 16.28 -12.69
C ALA A 108 -13.07 16.13 -13.84
N GLU A 109 -11.78 16.09 -13.50
CA GLU A 109 -10.64 15.91 -14.39
C GLU A 109 -9.44 15.36 -13.65
N GLY A 110 -8.53 14.67 -14.34
CA GLY A 110 -7.28 14.19 -13.78
C GLY A 110 -7.42 13.09 -12.73
N PHE A 111 -6.35 12.83 -12.02
CA PHE A 111 -6.26 11.80 -10.99
C PHE A 111 -6.34 12.36 -9.57
N LEU A 112 -6.97 11.59 -8.71
CA LEU A 112 -6.81 11.63 -7.26
C LEU A 112 -6.02 10.38 -6.85
N LEU A 113 -4.81 10.54 -6.31
CA LEU A 113 -4.08 9.50 -5.61
C LEU A 113 -4.59 9.47 -4.16
N LEU A 114 -5.12 8.33 -3.74
CA LEU A 114 -5.67 8.12 -2.41
C LEU A 114 -5.00 6.91 -1.78
N ASP A 115 -4.17 7.14 -0.78
CA ASP A 115 -3.50 6.12 0.00
C ASP A 115 -3.97 6.21 1.46
N SER A 116 -4.44 5.10 2.00
CA SER A 116 -5.12 5.11 3.29
C SER A 116 -5.27 3.73 3.89
N GLY A 117 -5.38 3.69 5.20
CA GLY A 117 -5.53 2.45 5.93
C GLY A 117 -6.20 2.62 7.27
N ALA A 118 -6.59 1.52 7.88
CA ALA A 118 -7.25 1.48 9.18
C ALA A 118 -6.70 0.37 10.07
N GLN A 119 -6.73 0.61 11.36
CA GLN A 119 -6.55 -0.39 12.40
C GLN A 119 -7.92 -0.97 12.77
N TYR A 120 -8.09 -2.24 12.50
CA TYR A 120 -9.17 -3.05 13.05
C TYR A 120 -8.60 -4.01 14.08
N LEU A 121 -9.35 -4.37 15.13
CA LEU A 121 -8.86 -5.30 16.17
C LEU A 121 -8.30 -6.61 15.61
N ASP A 122 -8.77 -7.02 14.44
CA ASP A 122 -8.40 -8.26 13.76
C ASP A 122 -7.49 -8.05 12.53
N GLY A 123 -6.97 -6.85 12.31
CA GLY A 123 -5.97 -6.61 11.25
C GLY A 123 -5.70 -5.15 10.96
N THR A 124 -4.54 -4.89 10.40
CA THR A 124 -4.11 -3.59 9.86
C THR A 124 -4.33 -3.60 8.36
N THR A 125 -4.89 -2.52 7.79
CA THR A 125 -5.06 -2.37 6.35
C THR A 125 -4.20 -1.24 5.80
N ASP A 126 -3.81 -1.41 4.54
CA ASP A 126 -3.01 -0.49 3.75
C ASP A 126 -3.41 -0.65 2.29
N ILE A 127 -3.82 0.44 1.64
CA ILE A 127 -4.30 0.36 0.26
C ILE A 127 -4.22 1.72 -0.45
N THR A 128 -3.67 1.73 -1.64
CA THR A 128 -3.69 2.90 -2.51
C THR A 128 -4.56 2.66 -3.74
N ARG A 129 -5.35 3.67 -4.10
CA ARG A 129 -6.04 3.76 -5.39
C ARG A 129 -5.74 5.11 -6.05
N THR A 130 -5.44 5.07 -7.33
CA THR A 130 -5.41 6.26 -8.18
C THR A 130 -6.71 6.30 -8.96
N ILE A 131 -7.52 7.32 -8.69
CA ILE A 131 -8.91 7.42 -9.10
C ILE A 131 -9.03 8.49 -10.19
N ALA A 132 -9.56 8.12 -11.36
CA ALA A 132 -9.91 9.09 -12.38
C ALA A 132 -11.16 9.87 -11.96
N LEU A 133 -11.02 11.18 -11.77
CA LEU A 133 -12.15 12.06 -11.43
C LEU A 133 -12.90 12.58 -12.67
N GLY A 134 -12.37 12.31 -13.87
CA GLY A 134 -12.95 12.72 -15.14
C GLY A 134 -12.03 12.42 -16.31
N ASN A 135 -11.94 13.32 -17.27
CA ASN A 135 -11.09 13.13 -18.45
C ASN A 135 -9.62 13.06 -18.09
N LEU A 136 -8.92 12.09 -18.68
CA LEU A 136 -7.50 11.85 -18.54
C LEU A 136 -6.77 12.09 -19.85
N THR A 137 -5.55 12.58 -19.78
CA THR A 137 -4.62 12.64 -20.90
C THR A 137 -4.14 11.23 -21.29
N GLU A 138 -3.61 11.08 -22.50
CA GLU A 138 -3.03 9.80 -22.94
C GLU A 138 -1.77 9.43 -22.14
N GLU A 139 -1.04 10.43 -21.64
CA GLU A 139 0.10 10.22 -20.75
C GLU A 139 -0.34 9.61 -19.42
N GLU A 140 -1.36 10.19 -18.77
CA GLU A 140 -1.91 9.67 -17.51
C GLU A 140 -2.42 8.22 -17.66
N LYS A 141 -3.12 7.91 -18.73
CA LYS A 141 -3.60 6.54 -19.03
C LYS A 141 -2.44 5.56 -19.26
N THR A 142 -1.40 6.01 -19.96
CA THR A 142 -0.19 5.21 -20.20
C THR A 142 0.52 4.90 -18.90
N ASP A 143 0.79 5.91 -18.08
CA ASP A 143 1.48 5.77 -16.82
C ASP A 143 0.69 4.86 -15.85
N TYR A 144 -0.63 5.05 -15.76
CA TYR A 144 -1.50 4.19 -14.96
C TYR A 144 -1.41 2.72 -15.40
N THR A 145 -1.44 2.49 -16.72
CA THR A 145 -1.36 1.14 -17.29
C THR A 145 -0.01 0.47 -16.99
N LEU A 146 1.09 1.22 -17.03
CA LEU A 146 2.42 0.70 -16.71
C LEU A 146 2.54 0.30 -15.25
N ILE A 147 2.02 1.12 -14.33
CA ILE A 147 2.00 0.79 -12.89
C ILE A 147 1.13 -0.43 -12.63
N LEU A 148 -0.06 -0.49 -13.22
CA LEU A 148 -0.95 -1.64 -13.08
C LEU A 148 -0.30 -2.94 -13.60
N LYS A 149 0.42 -2.89 -14.72
CA LYS A 149 1.18 -4.04 -15.24
C LYS A 149 2.24 -4.52 -14.25
N GLY A 150 3.00 -3.60 -13.65
CA GLY A 150 3.99 -3.93 -12.62
C GLY A 150 3.36 -4.54 -11.37
N HIS A 151 2.27 -3.93 -10.91
CA HIS A 151 1.50 -4.41 -9.77
C HIS A 151 1.00 -5.85 -9.99
N ILE A 152 0.40 -6.13 -11.15
CA ILE A 152 -0.10 -7.47 -11.50
C ILE A 152 1.05 -8.47 -11.62
N ALA A 153 2.16 -8.09 -12.26
CA ALA A 153 3.30 -8.98 -12.44
C ALA A 153 3.88 -9.46 -11.10
N LEU A 154 3.98 -8.57 -10.12
CA LEU A 154 4.41 -8.94 -8.77
C LEU A 154 3.33 -9.75 -8.03
N ALA A 155 2.05 -9.34 -8.11
CA ALA A 155 0.95 -10.01 -7.41
C ALA A 155 0.73 -11.46 -7.87
N THR A 156 1.10 -11.79 -9.11
CA THR A 156 0.94 -13.13 -9.70
C THR A 156 2.25 -13.93 -9.75
N ALA A 157 3.33 -13.42 -9.15
CA ALA A 157 4.62 -14.07 -9.18
C ALA A 157 4.60 -15.40 -8.41
N VAL A 158 5.12 -16.44 -9.05
CA VAL A 158 5.44 -17.73 -8.42
C VAL A 158 6.97 -17.82 -8.38
N PHE A 159 7.52 -18.16 -7.22
CA PHE A 159 8.96 -18.13 -7.00
C PHE A 159 9.42 -19.27 -6.10
N PRO A 160 10.69 -19.71 -6.22
CA PRO A 160 11.25 -20.76 -5.38
C PRO A 160 11.35 -20.34 -3.90
N GLU A 161 11.33 -21.31 -3.00
CA GLU A 161 11.65 -21.10 -1.58
C GLU A 161 13.03 -20.45 -1.43
N GLY A 162 13.18 -19.56 -0.46
CA GLY A 162 14.39 -18.78 -0.26
C GLY A 162 14.51 -17.50 -1.08
N THR A 163 13.54 -17.21 -1.97
CA THR A 163 13.52 -15.97 -2.74
C THR A 163 13.31 -14.76 -1.84
N ARG A 164 14.15 -13.74 -2.04
CA ARG A 164 14.11 -12.47 -1.30
C ARG A 164 13.35 -11.40 -2.07
N GLY A 165 12.83 -10.42 -1.36
CA GLY A 165 12.06 -9.35 -1.98
C GLY A 165 12.83 -8.53 -3.02
N ALA A 166 14.15 -8.36 -2.87
CA ALA A 166 14.99 -7.69 -3.86
C ALA A 166 14.99 -8.39 -5.23
N GLN A 167 14.81 -9.71 -5.26
CA GLN A 167 14.73 -10.48 -6.50
C GLN A 167 13.37 -10.31 -7.22
N LEU A 168 12.32 -9.98 -6.47
CA LEU A 168 10.95 -9.80 -6.99
C LEU A 168 10.64 -8.34 -7.34
N ASP A 169 11.33 -7.37 -6.75
CA ASP A 169 11.12 -5.94 -6.95
C ASP A 169 11.16 -5.53 -8.43
N VAL A 170 12.03 -6.17 -9.21
CA VAL A 170 12.17 -5.94 -10.65
C VAL A 170 10.87 -6.20 -11.43
N LEU A 171 10.01 -7.12 -10.97
CA LEU A 171 8.76 -7.44 -11.65
C LEU A 171 7.81 -6.23 -11.67
N ALA A 172 7.77 -5.49 -10.57
CA ALA A 172 6.97 -4.28 -10.46
C ALA A 172 7.57 -3.10 -11.25
N ARG A 173 8.92 -3.01 -11.33
CA ARG A 173 9.61 -1.90 -11.98
C ARG A 173 9.78 -2.06 -13.49
N LEU A 174 9.86 -3.29 -13.98
CA LEU A 174 10.21 -3.56 -15.39
C LEU A 174 9.33 -2.81 -16.41
N PRO A 175 8.00 -2.68 -16.24
CA PRO A 175 7.19 -1.92 -17.19
C PRO A 175 7.58 -0.46 -17.29
N ILE A 176 7.89 0.22 -16.19
CA ILE A 176 8.27 1.64 -16.18
C ILE A 176 9.74 1.85 -16.57
N TRP A 177 10.65 0.93 -16.22
CA TRP A 177 12.04 1.00 -16.67
C TRP A 177 12.18 0.99 -18.20
N LYS A 178 11.31 0.25 -18.89
CA LYS A 178 11.25 0.26 -20.37
C LYS A 178 10.87 1.62 -20.95
N GLN A 179 10.34 2.51 -20.12
CA GLN A 179 10.00 3.90 -20.46
C GLN A 179 10.94 4.91 -19.78
N HIS A 180 12.12 4.45 -19.31
CA HIS A 180 13.13 5.27 -18.62
C HIS A 180 12.61 5.98 -17.34
N MET A 181 11.57 5.43 -16.71
CA MET A 181 11.01 5.92 -15.46
C MET A 181 11.39 5.02 -14.29
N ASN A 182 11.35 5.57 -13.07
CA ASN A 182 11.59 4.83 -11.84
C ASN A 182 10.87 5.53 -10.67
N TYR A 183 10.65 4.81 -9.57
CA TYR A 183 10.28 5.36 -8.28
C TYR A 183 11.34 5.03 -7.24
N LEU A 184 11.49 5.90 -6.20
CA LEU A 184 12.61 5.84 -5.27
C LEU A 184 12.27 5.16 -3.94
N HIS A 185 10.97 4.88 -3.69
CA HIS A 185 10.55 4.12 -2.50
C HIS A 185 10.61 2.61 -2.74
N GLY A 186 10.41 1.82 -1.69
CA GLY A 186 10.27 0.36 -1.82
C GLY A 186 8.98 -0.03 -2.52
N THR A 187 8.99 -1.16 -3.23
CA THR A 187 7.78 -1.70 -3.86
C THR A 187 6.82 -2.29 -2.84
N GLY A 188 7.34 -2.70 -1.67
CA GLY A 188 6.52 -3.25 -0.61
C GLY A 188 7.27 -3.43 0.70
N HIS A 189 6.52 -3.47 1.77
CA HIS A 189 6.98 -3.67 3.14
C HIS A 189 6.10 -4.69 3.86
N GLY A 190 6.61 -5.26 4.95
CA GLY A 190 5.77 -6.06 5.84
C GLY A 190 4.73 -5.19 6.55
N VAL A 191 3.62 -5.80 6.93
CA VAL A 191 2.50 -5.13 7.62
C VAL A 191 2.18 -5.86 8.92
N GLY A 192 1.97 -5.12 10.00
CA GLY A 192 1.61 -5.65 11.30
C GLY A 192 0.18 -6.22 11.34
N HIS A 193 -0.15 -6.90 12.45
CA HIS A 193 -1.50 -7.34 12.75
C HIS A 193 -2.01 -6.56 13.96
N PHE A 194 -2.86 -5.55 13.74
CA PHE A 194 -3.22 -4.53 14.74
C PHE A 194 -1.97 -3.88 15.36
N LEU A 195 -0.97 -3.63 14.53
CA LEU A 195 0.33 -3.05 14.87
C LEU A 195 0.78 -2.09 13.75
N ASN A 196 2.08 -1.82 13.66
CA ASN A 196 2.62 -0.88 12.70
C ASN A 196 2.27 -1.26 11.25
N VAL A 197 1.81 -0.28 10.47
CA VAL A 197 1.59 -0.47 9.03
C VAL A 197 2.90 -0.87 8.36
N HIS A 198 4.01 -0.22 8.67
CA HIS A 198 5.36 -0.62 8.26
C HIS A 198 5.98 -1.54 9.34
N GLU A 199 5.90 -2.83 9.14
CA GLU A 199 6.42 -3.82 10.08
C GLU A 199 7.19 -4.93 9.34
N GLY A 200 8.53 -4.81 9.37
CA GLY A 200 9.42 -5.87 8.84
C GLY A 200 9.36 -7.18 9.64
N PRO A 201 10.29 -8.13 9.34
CA PRO A 201 11.60 -7.89 8.72
C PRO A 201 11.63 -7.96 7.19
N GLN A 202 10.62 -8.55 6.55
CA GLN A 202 10.56 -8.69 5.09
C GLN A 202 10.23 -7.36 4.40
N SER A 203 10.71 -7.21 3.18
CA SER A 203 10.39 -6.08 2.29
C SER A 203 10.63 -6.47 0.83
N ILE A 204 9.97 -5.79 -0.09
CA ILE A 204 10.19 -5.88 -1.53
C ILE A 204 10.73 -4.53 -2.00
N ARG A 205 12.04 -4.46 -2.30
CA ARG A 205 12.72 -3.22 -2.69
C ARG A 205 14.04 -3.51 -3.39
N MET A 206 14.60 -2.54 -4.10
CA MET A 206 15.88 -2.68 -4.80
C MET A 206 17.04 -3.03 -3.86
N ASN A 207 17.06 -2.46 -2.66
CA ASN A 207 18.09 -2.74 -1.68
C ASN A 207 17.99 -4.19 -1.19
N GLU A 208 19.13 -4.83 -1.05
CA GLU A 208 19.20 -6.20 -0.54
C GLU A 208 18.66 -6.29 0.90
N ASN A 209 17.84 -7.30 1.12
CA ASN A 209 17.30 -7.68 2.42
C ASN A 209 17.45 -9.21 2.52
N PRO A 210 18.25 -9.73 3.48
CA PRO A 210 18.55 -11.15 3.57
C PRO A 210 17.35 -12.03 3.96
N ILE A 211 16.24 -11.44 4.33
CA ILE A 211 15.04 -12.16 4.76
C ILE A 211 14.28 -12.69 3.55
N PRO A 212 14.17 -14.02 3.37
CA PRO A 212 13.36 -14.61 2.31
C PRO A 212 11.87 -14.44 2.60
N LEU A 213 11.07 -14.33 1.53
CA LEU A 213 9.62 -14.38 1.66
C LEU A 213 9.18 -15.83 1.95
N GLN A 214 8.33 -15.99 2.95
CA GLN A 214 7.83 -17.28 3.40
C GLN A 214 6.31 -17.31 3.44
N PRO A 215 5.69 -18.49 3.26
CA PRO A 215 4.24 -18.65 3.45
C PRO A 215 3.79 -18.11 4.80
N GLY A 216 2.72 -17.31 4.79
CA GLY A 216 2.18 -16.60 5.95
C GLY A 216 2.70 -15.19 6.13
N MET A 217 3.70 -14.75 5.37
CA MET A 217 4.13 -13.35 5.37
C MET A 217 3.18 -12.47 4.56
N VAL A 218 2.89 -11.28 5.09
CA VAL A 218 2.09 -10.24 4.42
C VAL A 218 3.02 -9.11 4.01
N THR A 219 2.90 -8.66 2.77
CA THR A 219 3.63 -7.49 2.24
C THR A 219 2.70 -6.57 1.48
N SER A 220 2.97 -5.27 1.49
CA SER A 220 2.39 -4.37 0.49
C SER A 220 2.96 -4.66 -0.90
N ASN A 221 2.24 -4.20 -1.93
CA ASN A 221 2.65 -4.19 -3.33
C ASN A 221 2.16 -2.89 -3.94
N GLU A 222 3.03 -1.87 -3.95
CA GLU A 222 2.68 -0.47 -4.14
C GLU A 222 3.57 0.27 -5.17
N PRO A 223 3.78 -0.27 -6.38
CA PRO A 223 4.54 0.45 -7.39
C PRO A 223 3.87 1.79 -7.72
N GLY A 224 4.69 2.79 -8.08
CA GLY A 224 4.19 4.11 -8.41
C GLY A 224 5.00 4.84 -9.49
N VAL A 225 4.46 5.93 -9.98
CA VAL A 225 5.14 6.94 -10.81
C VAL A 225 4.71 8.33 -10.36
N TYR A 226 5.66 9.25 -10.31
CA TYR A 226 5.46 10.57 -9.73
C TYR A 226 6.08 11.62 -10.65
N LYS A 227 5.25 12.41 -11.34
CA LYS A 227 5.65 13.46 -12.26
C LYS A 227 5.37 14.83 -11.64
N ALA A 228 6.41 15.44 -11.08
CA ALA A 228 6.30 16.73 -10.41
C ALA A 228 5.58 17.77 -11.28
N GLY A 229 4.63 18.49 -10.70
CA GLY A 229 3.80 19.48 -11.40
C GLY A 229 2.77 18.91 -12.36
N SER A 230 2.55 17.58 -12.36
CA SER A 230 1.58 16.91 -13.23
C SER A 230 0.69 15.95 -12.44
N HIS A 231 1.16 14.74 -12.16
CA HIS A 231 0.36 13.71 -11.49
C HIS A 231 1.24 12.68 -10.77
N GLY A 232 0.63 12.01 -9.79
CA GLY A 232 1.17 10.80 -9.17
C GLY A 232 0.21 9.64 -9.33
N ILE A 233 0.77 8.45 -9.48
CA ILE A 233 0.04 7.20 -9.58
C ILE A 233 0.70 6.18 -8.67
N ARG A 234 -0.09 5.55 -7.79
CA ARG A 234 0.27 4.38 -6.99
C ARG A 234 -0.91 3.43 -6.99
N THR A 235 -0.64 2.16 -7.18
CA THR A 235 -1.65 1.10 -7.06
C THR A 235 -1.14 0.10 -6.04
N GLU A 236 -1.94 -0.13 -5.00
CA GLU A 236 -1.51 -0.93 -3.88
C GLU A 236 -2.57 -1.92 -3.39
N ASN A 237 -2.13 -3.11 -3.06
CA ASN A 237 -2.83 -4.09 -2.23
C ASN A 237 -1.83 -4.78 -1.30
N LEU A 238 -2.35 -5.38 -0.24
CA LEU A 238 -1.60 -6.33 0.56
C LEU A 238 -1.58 -7.70 -0.13
N LEU A 239 -0.42 -8.35 -0.12
CA LEU A 239 -0.21 -9.69 -0.63
C LEU A 239 0.09 -10.65 0.53
N LEU A 240 -0.53 -11.82 0.51
CA LEU A 240 -0.18 -12.94 1.37
C LEU A 240 0.65 -13.93 0.58
N THR A 241 1.86 -14.22 1.02
CA THR A 241 2.65 -15.32 0.45
C THR A 241 2.04 -16.66 0.86
N VAL A 242 1.76 -17.50 -0.12
CA VAL A 242 1.15 -18.82 0.07
C VAL A 242 1.94 -19.91 -0.67
N PRO A 243 1.89 -21.20 -0.23
CA PRO A 243 2.47 -22.29 -1.02
C PRO A 243 1.80 -22.40 -2.39
N ALA A 244 2.59 -22.56 -3.45
CA ALA A 244 2.10 -22.73 -4.83
C ALA A 244 2.12 -24.20 -5.33
N GLY A 245 2.63 -25.12 -4.53
CA GLY A 245 2.83 -26.53 -4.89
C GLY A 245 4.31 -26.89 -5.05
N GLU A 246 4.57 -28.14 -5.41
CA GLU A 246 5.93 -28.65 -5.62
C GLU A 246 6.41 -28.34 -7.05
N GLY A 247 7.62 -27.80 -7.18
CA GLY A 247 8.28 -27.56 -8.47
C GLY A 247 9.11 -28.78 -8.94
N MET A 248 9.72 -28.67 -10.12
CA MET A 248 10.58 -29.73 -10.68
C MET A 248 11.84 -29.97 -9.82
N PHE A 249 12.26 -28.99 -9.02
CA PHE A 249 13.48 -29.04 -8.21
C PHE A 249 13.22 -28.87 -6.70
N GLY A 250 12.02 -29.14 -6.23
CA GLY A 250 11.60 -28.98 -4.83
C GLY A 250 10.60 -27.89 -4.59
#